data_afbd428d63919201f77022ad9bde8c35
#
_entry.id   afbd428d63919201f77022ad9bde8c35
#
_cell.length_a   1.000
_cell.length_b   1.000
_cell.length_c   1.000
_cell.angle_alpha   90.00
_cell.angle_beta   90.00
_cell.angle_gamma   90.00
#
_symmetry.space_group_name_H-M   'P 1'
#
loop_
_entity.id
_entity.type
_entity.pdbx_description
1 polymer ?
#
loop_
_entity_poly.entity_id
_entity_poly.type
_entity_poly.pdbx_seq_one_letter_code
_entity_poly.pdbx_strand_id
1 'polypeptide(L)'
;MSSFNTILFDLDGTLLPIDGQAFEKIYFGNLAKQFMDVYEPKVLIQLIWGATKIMVKDTSDRTNEVVFMENLEKLVGSDITWMQERFARFYETDFDQLRTAVTPNENVLEAVRILKEKGYQCVIVTNPMFPKLVIEKRIAWTGLNREDFSYVTSFEKNTACKPQLKLYEEVLRDLGLQVEDCLMVGNDIEEDMVVAKMGMDHYLITDHVMQADVVPDFVKRSGDYVDFLNFVKELKPL
;
A
#
# COMPACT_ATOMS: atom_id res chain seq x y z
N MET A 1 -16.56 -16.29 -17.82
CA MET A 1 -15.11 -16.22 -18.05
C MET A 1 -14.64 -14.97 -17.35
N SER A 2 -13.57 -15.02 -16.56
CA SER A 2 -12.97 -13.79 -16.02
C SER A 2 -12.51 -12.94 -17.20
N SER A 3 -12.93 -11.69 -17.25
CA SER A 3 -12.52 -10.76 -18.32
C SER A 3 -11.16 -10.10 -18.03
N PHE A 4 -10.69 -10.17 -16.77
CA PHE A 4 -9.45 -9.54 -16.35
C PHE A 4 -8.20 -10.39 -16.67
N ASN A 5 -7.10 -9.72 -16.90
CA ASN A 5 -5.77 -10.30 -17.13
C ASN A 5 -4.71 -9.71 -16.17
N THR A 6 -5.08 -8.72 -15.38
CA THR A 6 -4.21 -7.99 -14.45
C THR A 6 -4.80 -8.02 -13.05
N ILE A 7 -3.96 -8.36 -12.06
CA ILE A 7 -4.32 -8.36 -10.65
C ILE A 7 -3.62 -7.19 -9.96
N LEU A 8 -4.43 -6.27 -9.42
CA LEU A 8 -3.95 -5.17 -8.58
C LEU A 8 -4.02 -5.62 -7.13
N PHE A 9 -2.91 -5.64 -6.44
CA PHE A 9 -2.84 -6.03 -5.03
C PHE A 9 -2.60 -4.82 -4.13
N ASP A 10 -3.34 -4.72 -3.05
CA ASP A 10 -2.85 -4.01 -1.89
C ASP A 10 -1.69 -4.77 -1.23
N LEU A 11 -0.94 -4.12 -0.36
CA LEU A 11 0.22 -4.72 0.29
C LEU A 11 -0.07 -5.10 1.75
N ASP A 12 -0.32 -4.12 2.60
CA ASP A 12 -0.41 -4.31 4.05
C ASP A 12 -1.77 -4.92 4.45
N GLY A 13 -1.76 -6.11 5.03
CA GLY A 13 -2.99 -6.87 5.32
C GLY A 13 -3.51 -7.70 4.15
N THR A 14 -2.92 -7.56 2.97
CA THR A 14 -3.27 -8.30 1.74
C THR A 14 -2.13 -9.24 1.34
N LEU A 15 -1.06 -8.74 0.71
CA LEU A 15 0.13 -9.55 0.40
C LEU A 15 1.03 -9.75 1.63
N LEU A 16 1.02 -8.80 2.55
CA LEU A 16 1.81 -8.79 3.77
C LEU A 16 0.88 -8.75 4.99
N PRO A 17 0.52 -9.90 5.58
CA PRO A 17 -0.19 -9.93 6.85
C PRO A 17 0.55 -9.14 7.93
N ILE A 18 -0.13 -8.18 8.55
CA ILE A 18 0.50 -7.19 9.43
C ILE A 18 -0.34 -6.97 10.70
N ASP A 19 0.34 -6.90 11.85
CA ASP A 19 -0.22 -6.29 13.06
C ASP A 19 -0.04 -4.77 12.98
N GLY A 20 -1.08 -4.07 12.53
CA GLY A 20 -1.04 -2.62 12.31
C GLY A 20 -0.72 -1.82 13.56
N GLN A 21 -1.20 -2.24 14.73
CA GLN A 21 -0.91 -1.55 16.00
C GLN A 21 0.55 -1.72 16.43
N ALA A 22 1.08 -2.93 16.31
CA ALA A 22 2.49 -3.20 16.57
C ALA A 22 3.38 -2.44 15.57
N PHE A 23 3.02 -2.44 14.29
CA PHE A 23 3.75 -1.73 13.23
C PHE A 23 3.83 -0.22 13.52
N GLU A 24 2.69 0.42 13.75
CA GLU A 24 2.63 1.86 14.05
C GLU A 24 3.45 2.22 15.30
N LYS A 25 3.32 1.43 16.37
CA LYS A 25 4.07 1.62 17.61
C LYS A 25 5.58 1.52 17.40
N ILE A 26 6.05 0.52 16.64
CA ILE A 26 7.47 0.33 16.34
C ILE A 26 7.97 1.46 15.42
N TYR A 27 7.18 1.81 14.39
CA TYR A 27 7.50 2.88 13.45
C TYR A 27 7.75 4.20 14.16
N PHE A 28 6.76 4.72 14.86
CA PHE A 28 6.89 6.01 15.54
C PHE A 28 7.87 5.95 16.70
N GLY A 29 7.97 4.83 17.41
CA GLY A 29 8.94 4.65 18.48
C GLY A 29 10.38 4.73 17.99
N ASN A 30 10.70 4.12 16.87
CA ASN A 30 12.05 4.14 16.30
C ASN A 30 12.33 5.44 15.55
N LEU A 31 11.36 5.96 14.79
CA LEU A 31 11.49 7.24 14.12
C LEU A 31 11.74 8.38 15.13
N ALA A 32 11.01 8.41 16.23
CA ALA A 32 11.19 9.44 17.26
C ALA A 32 12.62 9.46 17.82
N LYS A 33 13.29 8.31 17.95
CA LYS A 33 14.69 8.24 18.42
C LYS A 33 15.65 9.04 17.55
N GLN A 34 15.37 9.15 16.24
CA GLN A 34 16.19 9.93 15.31
C GLN A 34 16.08 11.46 15.53
N PHE A 35 15.10 11.90 16.32
CA PHE A 35 14.76 13.33 16.48
C PHE A 35 14.71 13.80 17.95
N MET A 36 15.04 12.94 18.92
CA MET A 36 14.94 13.22 20.37
C MET A 36 15.80 14.41 20.83
N ASP A 37 16.82 14.79 20.06
CA ASP A 37 17.67 15.96 20.31
C ASP A 37 17.00 17.30 19.92
N VAL A 38 15.90 17.24 19.15
CA VAL A 38 15.21 18.44 18.62
C VAL A 38 13.74 18.48 19.01
N TYR A 39 13.05 17.33 18.97
CA TYR A 39 11.62 17.24 19.21
C TYR A 39 11.25 16.22 20.28
N GLU A 40 10.30 16.59 21.11
CA GLU A 40 9.55 15.61 21.89
C GLU A 40 8.80 14.67 20.93
N PRO A 41 8.75 13.35 21.20
CA PRO A 41 8.12 12.37 20.31
C PRO A 41 6.71 12.75 19.86
N LYS A 42 5.88 13.25 20.79
CA LYS A 42 4.50 13.66 20.51
C LYS A 42 4.44 14.81 19.50
N VAL A 43 5.34 15.76 19.59
CA VAL A 43 5.40 16.91 18.68
C VAL A 43 5.80 16.47 17.28
N LEU A 44 6.83 15.63 17.17
CA LEU A 44 7.24 15.05 15.89
C LEU A 44 6.08 14.29 15.20
N ILE A 45 5.40 13.42 15.96
CA ILE A 45 4.27 12.65 15.43
C ILE A 45 3.15 13.58 14.95
N GLN A 46 2.85 14.66 15.67
CA GLN A 46 1.84 15.64 15.26
C GLN A 46 2.23 16.37 13.96
N LEU A 47 3.50 16.72 13.77
CA LEU A 47 4.00 17.35 12.55
C LEU A 47 3.84 16.38 11.34
N ILE A 48 4.29 15.12 11.50
CA ILE A 48 4.19 14.10 10.47
C ILE A 48 2.74 13.83 10.09
N TRP A 49 1.87 13.59 11.08
CA TRP A 49 0.44 13.36 10.81
C TRP A 49 -0.25 14.59 10.21
N GLY A 50 0.17 15.80 10.61
CA GLY A 50 -0.32 17.04 10.01
C GLY A 50 -0.03 17.11 8.51
N ALA A 51 1.22 16.88 8.11
CA ALA A 51 1.63 16.85 6.72
C ALA A 51 0.97 15.70 5.93
N THR A 52 0.91 14.50 6.53
CA THR A 52 0.26 13.32 5.94
C THR A 52 -1.22 13.56 5.64
N LYS A 53 -1.97 14.14 6.58
CA LYS A 53 -3.40 14.44 6.39
C LYS A 53 -3.65 15.42 5.24
N ILE A 54 -2.74 16.38 5.02
CA ILE A 54 -2.83 17.32 3.90
C ILE A 54 -2.54 16.57 2.60
N MET A 55 -1.48 15.80 2.56
CA MET A 55 -1.07 15.00 1.41
C MET A 55 -2.17 14.02 0.96
N VAL A 56 -2.75 13.26 1.89
CA VAL A 56 -3.82 12.28 1.57
C VAL A 56 -5.06 12.95 0.96
N LYS A 57 -5.31 14.22 1.28
CA LYS A 57 -6.45 14.99 0.74
C LYS A 57 -6.10 15.82 -0.50
N ASP A 58 -4.83 15.92 -0.86
CA ASP A 58 -4.41 16.69 -2.03
C ASP A 58 -4.95 16.06 -3.32
N THR A 59 -5.42 16.91 -4.22
CA THR A 59 -5.99 16.50 -5.52
C THR A 59 -5.20 17.09 -6.69
N SER A 60 -4.08 17.76 -6.41
CA SER A 60 -3.20 18.33 -7.43
C SER A 60 -2.43 17.23 -8.19
N ASP A 61 -1.70 17.63 -9.23
CA ASP A 61 -0.85 16.69 -9.99
C ASP A 61 0.60 16.64 -9.47
N ARG A 62 0.84 17.13 -8.24
CA ARG A 62 2.13 17.03 -7.57
C ARG A 62 2.27 15.67 -6.90
N THR A 63 3.47 15.11 -6.89
CA THR A 63 3.71 13.84 -6.20
C THR A 63 3.42 13.96 -4.70
N ASN A 64 3.05 12.85 -4.09
CA ASN A 64 2.79 12.79 -2.65
C ASN A 64 4.00 13.25 -1.84
N GLU A 65 5.22 12.93 -2.31
CA GLU A 65 6.47 13.40 -1.70
C GLU A 65 6.54 14.93 -1.66
N VAL A 66 6.31 15.58 -2.79
CA VAL A 66 6.35 17.06 -2.89
C VAL A 66 5.32 17.68 -1.96
N VAL A 67 4.08 17.18 -1.98
CA VAL A 67 3.00 17.69 -1.13
C VAL A 67 3.33 17.50 0.35
N PHE A 68 3.81 16.33 0.73
CA PHE A 68 4.19 16.04 2.12
C PHE A 68 5.33 16.94 2.59
N MET A 69 6.43 17.00 1.84
CA MET A 69 7.62 17.76 2.24
C MET A 69 7.34 19.25 2.36
N GLU A 70 6.64 19.85 1.37
CA GLU A 70 6.26 21.28 1.44
C GLU A 70 5.37 21.59 2.65
N ASN A 71 4.45 20.70 3.00
CA ASN A 71 3.56 20.93 4.14
C ASN A 71 4.25 20.64 5.47
N LEU A 72 5.17 19.69 5.53
CA LEU A 72 6.02 19.47 6.70
C LEU A 72 6.91 20.72 6.96
N GLU A 73 7.53 21.28 5.92
CA GLU A 73 8.34 22.50 6.03
C GLU A 73 7.52 23.69 6.56
N LYS A 74 6.30 23.88 6.04
CA LYS A 74 5.38 24.91 6.54
C LYS A 74 5.00 24.71 8.01
N LEU A 75 4.77 23.46 8.44
CA LEU A 75 4.41 23.14 9.82
C LEU A 75 5.60 23.31 10.79
N VAL A 76 6.79 22.99 10.33
CA VAL A 76 8.05 23.19 11.07
C VAL A 76 8.44 24.68 11.14
N GLY A 77 8.13 25.44 10.09
CA GLY A 77 8.42 26.88 9.99
C GLY A 77 9.88 27.21 9.66
N SER A 78 10.65 26.23 9.16
CA SER A 78 12.05 26.39 8.76
C SER A 78 12.44 25.32 7.74
N ASP A 79 13.60 25.46 7.10
CA ASP A 79 14.19 24.43 6.23
C ASP A 79 14.24 23.06 6.92
N ILE A 80 13.81 22.03 6.20
CA ILE A 80 13.70 20.64 6.67
C ILE A 80 14.71 19.68 6.02
N THR A 81 15.70 20.18 5.27
CA THR A 81 16.71 19.33 4.61
C THR A 81 17.35 18.35 5.59
N TRP A 82 17.67 18.82 6.80
CA TRP A 82 18.22 17.98 7.86
C TRP A 82 17.25 16.91 8.35
N MET A 83 15.93 17.15 8.30
CA MET A 83 14.92 16.15 8.64
C MET A 83 14.86 15.07 7.56
N GLN A 84 14.94 15.44 6.28
CA GLN A 84 14.96 14.51 5.16
C GLN A 84 16.13 13.54 5.26
N GLU A 85 17.32 14.01 5.64
CA GLU A 85 18.50 13.16 5.88
C GLU A 85 18.26 12.15 7.02
N ARG A 86 17.56 12.57 8.09
CA ARG A 86 17.22 11.68 9.21
C ARG A 86 16.14 10.66 8.83
N PHE A 87 15.14 11.05 8.05
CA PHE A 87 14.17 10.12 7.49
C PHE A 87 14.85 9.09 6.60
N ALA A 88 15.71 9.51 5.67
CA ALA A 88 16.46 8.61 4.81
C ALA A 88 17.25 7.57 5.62
N ARG A 89 18.02 8.03 6.62
CA ARG A 89 18.78 7.16 7.52
C ARG A 89 17.86 6.15 8.24
N PHE A 90 16.74 6.64 8.79
CA PHE A 90 15.77 5.77 9.46
C PHE A 90 15.25 4.67 8.52
N TYR A 91 14.87 5.04 7.29
CA TYR A 91 14.36 4.09 6.30
C TYR A 91 15.42 3.09 5.82
N GLU A 92 16.68 3.49 5.79
CA GLU A 92 17.79 2.61 5.45
C GLU A 92 18.11 1.59 6.55
N THR A 93 17.99 1.98 7.83
CA THR A 93 18.51 1.23 8.97
C THR A 93 17.41 0.69 9.89
N ASP A 94 16.81 1.56 10.72
CA ASP A 94 15.93 1.15 11.81
C ASP A 94 14.55 0.68 11.35
N PHE A 95 14.15 1.01 10.12
CA PHE A 95 12.90 0.55 9.55
C PHE A 95 12.80 -0.98 9.51
N ASP A 96 13.91 -1.69 9.35
CA ASP A 96 13.93 -3.15 9.29
C ASP A 96 13.45 -3.83 10.60
N GLN A 97 13.46 -3.11 11.72
CA GLN A 97 12.89 -3.61 12.97
C GLN A 97 11.37 -3.82 12.90
N LEU A 98 10.67 -3.15 11.98
CA LEU A 98 9.23 -3.30 11.77
C LEU A 98 8.86 -4.67 11.19
N ARG A 99 9.82 -5.42 10.65
CA ARG A 99 9.64 -6.80 10.18
C ARG A 99 9.08 -7.72 11.28
N THR A 100 9.29 -7.40 12.54
CA THR A 100 8.73 -8.16 13.67
C THR A 100 7.20 -8.05 13.81
N ALA A 101 6.58 -7.08 13.15
CA ALA A 101 5.13 -6.88 13.15
C ALA A 101 4.42 -7.56 11.96
N VAL A 102 5.16 -8.30 11.12
CA VAL A 102 4.59 -8.97 9.94
C VAL A 102 4.81 -10.47 9.98
N THR A 103 3.89 -11.21 9.37
CA THR A 103 3.97 -12.68 9.28
C THR A 103 3.62 -13.09 7.86
N PRO A 104 4.61 -13.48 7.02
CA PRO A 104 4.36 -13.96 5.66
C PRO A 104 3.35 -15.12 5.63
N ASN A 105 2.51 -15.17 4.59
CA ASN A 105 1.52 -16.21 4.40
C ASN A 105 1.79 -17.01 3.12
N GLU A 106 2.04 -18.32 3.28
CA GLU A 106 2.38 -19.21 2.17
C GLU A 106 1.28 -19.31 1.11
N ASN A 107 0.00 -19.19 1.48
CA ASN A 107 -1.11 -19.25 0.51
C ASN A 107 -1.07 -18.04 -0.44
N VAL A 108 -0.73 -16.85 0.08
CA VAL A 108 -0.58 -15.63 -0.74
C VAL A 108 0.61 -15.76 -1.68
N LEU A 109 1.75 -16.23 -1.18
CA LEU A 109 2.93 -16.48 -2.01
C LEU A 109 2.63 -17.44 -3.15
N GLU A 110 1.97 -18.55 -2.84
CA GLU A 110 1.57 -19.55 -3.82
C GLU A 110 0.56 -18.99 -4.82
N ALA A 111 -0.41 -18.19 -4.37
CA ALA A 111 -1.38 -17.53 -5.26
C ALA A 111 -0.69 -16.62 -6.28
N VAL A 112 0.25 -15.78 -5.85
CA VAL A 112 1.01 -14.90 -6.76
C VAL A 112 1.85 -15.72 -7.75
N ARG A 113 2.50 -16.80 -7.30
CA ARG A 113 3.26 -17.72 -8.17
C ARG A 113 2.37 -18.33 -9.27
N ILE A 114 1.21 -18.85 -8.88
CA ILE A 114 0.25 -19.46 -9.83
C ILE A 114 -0.29 -18.42 -10.82
N LEU A 115 -0.59 -17.19 -10.37
CA LEU A 115 -1.03 -16.12 -11.25
C LEU A 115 0.01 -15.81 -12.33
N LYS A 116 1.28 -15.69 -11.95
CA LYS A 116 2.38 -15.48 -12.89
C LYS A 116 2.55 -16.65 -13.88
N GLU A 117 2.47 -17.90 -13.38
CA GLU A 117 2.54 -19.09 -14.24
C GLU A 117 1.38 -19.16 -15.24
N LYS A 118 0.20 -18.65 -14.86
CA LYS A 118 -0.96 -18.53 -15.72
C LYS A 118 -0.94 -17.34 -16.67
N GLY A 119 0.09 -16.48 -16.58
CA GLY A 119 0.29 -15.33 -17.47
C GLY A 119 -0.37 -14.03 -16.99
N TYR A 120 -0.96 -13.99 -15.79
CA TYR A 120 -1.54 -12.77 -15.24
C TYR A 120 -0.47 -11.74 -14.89
N GLN A 121 -0.73 -10.49 -15.24
CA GLN A 121 0.08 -9.36 -14.80
C GLN A 121 -0.22 -9.06 -13.33
N CYS A 122 0.82 -8.98 -12.47
CA CYS A 122 0.67 -8.59 -11.07
C CYS A 122 1.18 -7.17 -10.87
N VAL A 123 0.42 -6.38 -10.11
CA VAL A 123 0.67 -4.96 -9.82
C VAL A 123 0.44 -4.72 -8.33
N ILE A 124 1.26 -3.90 -7.68
CA ILE A 124 1.00 -3.45 -6.32
C ILE A 124 0.44 -2.03 -6.34
N VAL A 125 -0.75 -1.88 -5.74
CA VAL A 125 -1.42 -0.59 -5.50
C VAL A 125 -1.58 -0.44 -3.98
N THR A 126 -0.47 -0.23 -3.28
CA THR A 126 -0.48 0.16 -1.85
C THR A 126 -0.71 1.66 -1.73
N ASN A 127 -1.20 2.12 -0.56
CA ASN A 127 -1.36 3.55 -0.33
C ASN A 127 0.02 4.24 -0.37
N PRO A 128 0.30 5.14 -1.34
CA PRO A 128 1.65 5.65 -1.62
C PRO A 128 2.06 6.76 -0.64
N MET A 129 2.07 6.43 0.66
CA MET A 129 2.47 7.32 1.75
C MET A 129 3.93 7.13 2.19
N PHE A 130 4.60 6.11 1.65
CA PHE A 130 5.98 5.76 2.00
C PHE A 130 6.90 5.81 0.78
N PRO A 131 8.20 6.13 0.99
CA PRO A 131 9.21 6.07 -0.06
C PRO A 131 9.31 4.68 -0.70
N LYS A 132 9.69 4.65 -1.97
CA LYS A 132 9.89 3.43 -2.77
C LYS A 132 10.75 2.39 -2.04
N LEU A 133 11.87 2.81 -1.43
CA LEU A 133 12.75 1.95 -0.64
C LEU A 133 11.98 1.16 0.42
N VAL A 134 11.09 1.83 1.15
CA VAL A 134 10.31 1.23 2.24
C VAL A 134 9.26 0.26 1.70
N ILE A 135 8.66 0.56 0.57
CA ILE A 135 7.70 -0.33 -0.09
C ILE A 135 8.42 -1.58 -0.58
N GLU A 136 9.61 -1.45 -1.19
CA GLU A 136 10.42 -2.58 -1.66
C GLU A 136 10.88 -3.48 -0.50
N LYS A 137 11.27 -2.90 0.65
CA LYS A 137 11.55 -3.68 1.87
C LYS A 137 10.34 -4.50 2.32
N ARG A 138 9.14 -3.90 2.35
CA ARG A 138 7.91 -4.62 2.74
C ARG A 138 7.54 -5.72 1.73
N ILE A 139 7.73 -5.49 0.44
CA ILE A 139 7.58 -6.55 -0.57
C ILE A 139 8.53 -7.71 -0.26
N ALA A 140 9.80 -7.44 -0.01
CA ALA A 140 10.76 -8.48 0.34
C ALA A 140 10.40 -9.24 1.64
N TRP A 141 9.73 -8.57 2.60
CA TRP A 141 9.26 -9.25 3.82
C TRP A 141 8.13 -10.24 3.56
N THR A 142 7.39 -10.13 2.46
CA THR A 142 6.41 -11.15 2.05
C THR A 142 7.07 -12.45 1.61
N GLY A 143 8.33 -12.42 1.16
CA GLY A 143 9.01 -13.50 0.45
C GLY A 143 8.94 -13.38 -1.09
N LEU A 144 8.24 -12.37 -1.61
CA LEU A 144 8.20 -12.04 -3.04
C LEU A 144 9.31 -11.04 -3.39
N ASN A 145 9.58 -10.89 -4.70
CA ASN A 145 10.54 -9.91 -5.21
C ASN A 145 9.80 -8.74 -5.86
N ARG A 146 10.45 -7.56 -5.88
CA ARG A 146 9.91 -6.39 -6.57
C ARG A 146 9.62 -6.68 -8.06
N GLU A 147 10.44 -7.50 -8.68
CA GLU A 147 10.38 -7.92 -10.09
C GLU A 147 9.19 -8.84 -10.39
N ASP A 148 8.53 -9.37 -9.39
CA ASP A 148 7.29 -10.14 -9.55
C ASP A 148 6.11 -9.24 -9.97
N PHE A 149 6.26 -7.92 -9.85
CA PHE A 149 5.24 -6.93 -10.11
C PHE A 149 5.68 -5.95 -11.21
N SER A 150 4.85 -5.78 -12.23
CA SER A 150 5.11 -4.87 -13.35
C SER A 150 5.03 -3.38 -12.96
N TYR A 151 4.30 -3.07 -11.88
CA TYR A 151 4.14 -1.73 -11.34
C TYR A 151 3.99 -1.79 -9.82
N VAL A 152 4.46 -0.76 -9.15
CA VAL A 152 4.28 -0.54 -7.72
C VAL A 152 4.06 0.94 -7.49
N THR A 153 2.99 1.30 -6.79
CA THR A 153 2.75 2.69 -6.36
C THR A 153 3.81 3.14 -5.37
N SER A 154 4.20 4.40 -5.40
CA SER A 154 5.15 4.98 -4.44
C SER A 154 4.92 6.46 -4.21
N PHE A 155 5.42 6.93 -3.10
CA PHE A 155 5.39 8.29 -2.62
C PHE A 155 5.96 9.30 -3.63
N GLU A 156 7.05 8.94 -4.31
CA GLU A 156 7.78 9.77 -5.26
C GLU A 156 7.12 9.82 -6.64
N LYS A 157 6.23 8.88 -6.94
CA LYS A 157 5.66 8.72 -8.26
C LYS A 157 4.21 9.16 -8.34
N ASN A 158 3.39 8.75 -7.37
CA ASN A 158 1.95 8.95 -7.43
C ASN A 158 1.53 10.30 -6.86
N THR A 159 0.44 10.84 -7.37
CA THR A 159 -0.10 12.17 -7.04
C THR A 159 -1.41 12.11 -6.26
N ALA A 160 -1.84 10.91 -5.88
CA ALA A 160 -3.04 10.66 -5.08
C ALA A 160 -2.83 9.51 -4.11
N CYS A 161 -3.64 9.48 -3.05
CA CYS A 161 -3.70 8.41 -2.06
C CYS A 161 -5.08 7.73 -2.12
N LYS A 162 -5.17 6.47 -1.68
CA LYS A 162 -6.44 5.83 -1.38
C LYS A 162 -7.20 6.66 -0.33
N PRO A 163 -8.54 6.74 -0.38
CA PRO A 163 -9.45 6.08 -1.31
C PRO A 163 -9.76 6.88 -2.58
N GLN A 164 -8.93 7.83 -2.98
CA GLN A 164 -9.17 8.62 -4.18
C GLN A 164 -9.10 7.73 -5.43
N LEU A 165 -10.14 7.73 -6.26
CA LEU A 165 -10.15 6.98 -7.52
C LEU A 165 -9.03 7.42 -8.48
N LYS A 166 -8.58 8.66 -8.36
CA LYS A 166 -7.45 9.22 -9.10
C LYS A 166 -6.21 8.32 -9.03
N LEU A 167 -5.92 7.70 -7.87
CA LEU A 167 -4.77 6.78 -7.75
C LEU A 167 -4.91 5.58 -8.71
N TYR A 168 -6.10 4.99 -8.77
CA TYR A 168 -6.36 3.87 -9.66
C TYR A 168 -6.35 4.28 -11.13
N GLU A 169 -6.90 5.46 -11.45
CA GLU A 169 -6.83 6.05 -12.79
C GLU A 169 -5.38 6.30 -13.24
N GLU A 170 -4.51 6.74 -12.33
CA GLU A 170 -3.06 6.87 -12.60
C GLU A 170 -2.43 5.53 -12.95
N VAL A 171 -2.71 4.49 -12.16
CA VAL A 171 -2.16 3.13 -12.39
C VAL A 171 -2.63 2.57 -13.74
N LEU A 172 -3.93 2.68 -14.03
CA LEU A 172 -4.50 2.23 -15.30
C LEU A 172 -3.88 2.96 -16.50
N ARG A 173 -3.78 4.30 -16.42
CA ARG A 173 -3.16 5.12 -17.46
C ARG A 173 -1.70 4.75 -17.68
N ASP A 174 -0.92 4.61 -16.61
CA ASP A 174 0.52 4.33 -16.68
C ASP A 174 0.82 2.95 -17.28
N LEU A 175 -0.10 2.01 -17.14
CA LEU A 175 0.00 0.65 -17.66
C LEU A 175 -0.75 0.45 -18.98
N GLY A 176 -1.54 1.44 -19.42
CA GLY A 176 -2.37 1.33 -20.64
C GLY A 176 -3.52 0.32 -20.50
N LEU A 177 -4.04 0.14 -19.29
CA LEU A 177 -5.10 -0.82 -18.96
C LEU A 177 -6.47 -0.15 -18.93
N GLN A 178 -7.52 -0.96 -19.18
CA GLN A 178 -8.90 -0.58 -18.95
C GLN A 178 -9.38 -1.15 -17.60
N VAL A 179 -10.47 -0.61 -17.08
CA VAL A 179 -11.03 -1.05 -15.78
C VAL A 179 -11.39 -2.54 -15.81
N GLU A 180 -11.92 -3.01 -16.94
CA GLU A 180 -12.37 -4.39 -17.18
C GLU A 180 -11.21 -5.40 -17.24
N ASP A 181 -9.99 -4.92 -17.50
CA ASP A 181 -8.79 -5.75 -17.54
C ASP A 181 -8.29 -6.13 -16.13
N CYS A 182 -8.86 -5.52 -15.08
CA CYS A 182 -8.30 -5.55 -13.74
C CYS A 182 -9.21 -6.21 -12.72
N LEU A 183 -8.57 -6.92 -11.76
CA LEU A 183 -9.15 -7.36 -10.50
C LEU A 183 -8.36 -6.70 -9.35
N MET A 184 -9.02 -5.90 -8.52
CA MET A 184 -8.42 -5.40 -7.27
C MET A 184 -8.56 -6.42 -6.15
N VAL A 185 -7.46 -6.75 -5.49
CA VAL A 185 -7.40 -7.62 -4.30
C VAL A 185 -6.88 -6.79 -3.13
N GLY A 186 -7.66 -6.68 -2.07
CA GLY A 186 -7.33 -5.86 -0.91
C GLY A 186 -8.09 -6.29 0.34
N ASN A 187 -7.79 -5.67 1.47
CA ASN A 187 -8.42 -5.96 2.77
C ASN A 187 -9.17 -4.75 3.36
N ASP A 188 -9.06 -3.59 2.74
CA ASP A 188 -9.72 -2.37 3.20
C ASP A 188 -10.95 -2.05 2.33
N ILE A 189 -12.12 -1.95 3.01
CA ILE A 189 -13.39 -1.72 2.30
C ILE A 189 -13.48 -0.30 1.75
N GLU A 190 -12.93 0.69 2.44
CA GLU A 190 -12.96 2.08 1.99
C GLU A 190 -11.87 2.37 0.97
N GLU A 191 -10.67 1.86 1.19
CA GLU A 191 -9.50 2.15 0.36
C GLU A 191 -9.41 1.28 -0.89
N ASP A 192 -9.69 -0.04 -0.78
CA ASP A 192 -9.49 -0.98 -1.88
C ASP A 192 -10.79 -1.26 -2.65
N MET A 193 -11.89 -1.53 -1.91
CA MET A 193 -13.15 -1.86 -2.56
C MET A 193 -13.84 -0.65 -3.19
N VAL A 194 -13.32 0.56 -2.98
CA VAL A 194 -13.77 1.79 -3.67
C VAL A 194 -13.76 1.66 -5.19
N VAL A 195 -12.92 0.80 -5.76
CA VAL A 195 -12.82 0.52 -7.20
C VAL A 195 -14.13 0.00 -7.79
N ALA A 196 -15.03 -0.55 -6.97
CA ALA A 196 -16.38 -0.90 -7.38
C ALA A 196 -17.13 0.27 -8.01
N LYS A 197 -16.85 1.51 -7.58
CA LYS A 197 -17.43 2.75 -8.15
C LYS A 197 -16.97 2.99 -9.60
N MET A 198 -15.83 2.43 -10.00
CA MET A 198 -15.33 2.48 -11.37
C MET A 198 -15.86 1.32 -12.23
N GLY A 199 -16.53 0.35 -11.61
CA GLY A 199 -16.94 -0.90 -12.27
C GLY A 199 -15.86 -1.98 -12.29
N MET A 200 -14.72 -1.78 -11.64
CA MET A 200 -13.64 -2.76 -11.56
C MET A 200 -14.06 -3.97 -10.72
N ASP A 201 -13.69 -5.15 -11.19
CA ASP A 201 -13.83 -6.38 -10.39
C ASP A 201 -12.93 -6.31 -9.16
N HIS A 202 -13.38 -6.92 -8.05
CA HIS A 202 -12.64 -6.86 -6.79
C HIS A 202 -12.84 -8.14 -5.97
N TYR A 203 -11.86 -8.39 -5.09
CA TYR A 203 -11.83 -9.49 -4.12
C TYR A 203 -11.37 -8.96 -2.77
N LEU A 204 -12.17 -9.15 -1.72
CA LEU A 204 -11.84 -8.74 -0.35
C LEU A 204 -11.20 -9.91 0.41
N ILE A 205 -9.96 -9.73 0.87
CA ILE A 205 -9.30 -10.64 1.81
C ILE A 205 -9.86 -10.39 3.21
N THR A 206 -10.34 -11.44 3.87
CA THR A 206 -11.05 -11.30 5.14
C THR A 206 -10.20 -11.53 6.39
N ASP A 207 -8.97 -12.04 6.26
CA ASP A 207 -8.08 -12.29 7.41
C ASP A 207 -7.71 -11.02 8.17
N HIS A 208 -7.58 -9.89 7.46
CA HIS A 208 -7.21 -8.58 8.03
C HIS A 208 -8.15 -7.47 7.55
N VAL A 209 -9.45 -7.79 7.44
CA VAL A 209 -10.42 -6.80 6.93
C VAL A 209 -10.43 -5.53 7.80
N MET A 210 -10.46 -4.39 7.11
CA MET A 210 -10.53 -3.07 7.71
C MET A 210 -11.82 -2.35 7.32
N GLN A 211 -12.28 -1.46 8.19
CA GLN A 211 -13.41 -0.53 8.01
C GLN A 211 -14.81 -1.18 8.01
N ALA A 212 -14.96 -2.46 8.35
CA ALA A 212 -16.28 -3.04 8.63
C ALA A 212 -16.24 -4.35 9.42
N ASP A 213 -17.26 -4.57 10.25
CA ASP A 213 -17.49 -5.86 10.91
C ASP A 213 -18.26 -6.85 10.01
N VAL A 214 -18.88 -6.36 8.96
CA VAL A 214 -19.68 -7.14 8.01
C VAL A 214 -19.30 -6.75 6.59
N VAL A 215 -19.07 -7.75 5.73
CA VAL A 215 -18.79 -7.53 4.30
C VAL A 215 -20.01 -6.86 3.63
N PRO A 216 -19.86 -5.69 3.00
CA PRO A 216 -20.96 -4.99 2.34
C PRO A 216 -21.46 -5.74 1.10
N ASP A 217 -22.77 -5.60 0.79
CA ASP A 217 -23.42 -6.26 -0.34
C ASP A 217 -22.82 -5.96 -1.72
N PHE A 218 -22.14 -4.81 -1.87
CA PHE A 218 -21.50 -4.46 -3.14
C PHE A 218 -20.20 -5.26 -3.39
N VAL A 219 -19.62 -5.88 -2.36
CA VAL A 219 -18.44 -6.74 -2.47
C VAL A 219 -18.86 -8.10 -3.01
N LYS A 220 -18.54 -8.36 -4.27
CA LYS A 220 -19.01 -9.56 -4.98
C LYS A 220 -18.21 -10.82 -4.63
N ARG A 221 -16.96 -10.67 -4.24
CA ARG A 221 -16.05 -11.76 -3.90
C ARG A 221 -15.31 -11.44 -2.62
N SER A 222 -15.29 -12.37 -1.70
CA SER A 222 -14.51 -12.27 -0.46
C SER A 222 -14.14 -13.65 0.04
N GLY A 223 -13.08 -13.75 0.83
CA GLY A 223 -12.67 -14.98 1.47
C GLY A 223 -11.32 -14.80 2.16
N ASP A 224 -10.94 -15.79 2.94
CA ASP A 224 -9.62 -15.82 3.57
C ASP A 224 -8.50 -16.14 2.55
N TYR A 225 -7.25 -16.21 3.01
CA TYR A 225 -6.11 -16.51 2.15
C TYR A 225 -6.20 -17.90 1.49
N VAL A 226 -6.87 -18.88 2.12
CA VAL A 226 -7.08 -20.21 1.54
C VAL A 226 -8.13 -20.13 0.42
N ASP A 227 -9.20 -19.40 0.64
CA ASP A 227 -10.25 -19.16 -0.35
C ASP A 227 -9.69 -18.40 -1.55
N PHE A 228 -8.86 -17.38 -1.33
CA PHE A 228 -8.21 -16.66 -2.40
C PHE A 228 -7.27 -17.55 -3.22
N LEU A 229 -6.48 -18.40 -2.58
CA LEU A 229 -5.64 -19.38 -3.28
C LEU A 229 -6.48 -20.34 -4.14
N ASN A 230 -7.61 -20.82 -3.62
CA ASN A 230 -8.51 -21.70 -4.37
C ASN A 230 -9.13 -20.95 -5.56
N PHE A 231 -9.59 -19.71 -5.38
CA PHE A 231 -10.05 -18.85 -6.47
C PHE A 231 -8.99 -18.71 -7.56
N VAL A 232 -7.74 -18.45 -7.20
CA VAL A 232 -6.62 -18.32 -8.16
C VAL A 232 -6.36 -19.64 -8.90
N LYS A 233 -6.45 -20.79 -8.22
CA LYS A 233 -6.31 -22.12 -8.87
C LYS A 233 -7.37 -22.38 -9.92
N GLU A 234 -8.60 -21.88 -9.74
CA GLU A 234 -9.72 -22.04 -10.69
C GLU A 234 -9.63 -21.10 -11.90
N LEU A 235 -8.86 -20.02 -11.83
CA LEU A 235 -8.62 -19.13 -12.97
C LEU A 235 -7.96 -19.91 -14.12
N LYS A 236 -8.38 -19.62 -15.36
CA LYS A 236 -7.76 -20.22 -16.55
C LYS A 236 -6.46 -19.50 -16.90
N PRO A 237 -5.48 -20.20 -17.45
CA PRO A 237 -4.32 -19.54 -18.07
C PRO A 237 -4.76 -18.59 -19.18
N LEU A 238 -4.02 -17.48 -19.36
CA LEU A 238 -4.22 -16.46 -20.40
C LEU A 238 -3.57 -16.88 -21.71
#